data_32972a89843a0bf4c786b01852908289
#
_entry.id   32972a89843a0bf4c786b01852908289
#
_cell.length_a   1.000
_cell.length_b   1.000
_cell.length_c   1.000
_cell.angle_alpha   90.00
_cell.angle_beta   90.00
_cell.angle_gamma   90.00
#
_symmetry.space_group_name_H-M   'P 1'
#
loop_
_entity.id
_entity.type
_entity.pdbx_description
1 polymer ?
#
loop_
_entity_poly.entity_id
_entity_poly.type
_entity_poly.pdbx_seq_one_letter_code
_entity_poly.pdbx_strand_id
1 'polypeptide(L)'
;MKKIIVDTNIIFSCLLNSQGTIGDLIFNSENEFDFCSNQYMRFEIRKHWNKLMKISKLTELQLQIAYDKMLTKLTFINEELIPQSDWEKVEVLVADIDVDDTDFVALTKYLKGSLWTGDKVLYDGLKAKHFRTVYNTQDMIKLRNRLTRK
;
A
#
# COMPACT_ATOMS: atom_id res chain seq x y z
N MET A 1 14.30 3.20 9.20
CA MET A 1 13.50 2.41 8.24
C MET A 1 12.78 3.34 7.27
N LYS A 2 12.68 2.91 6.03
CA LYS A 2 11.91 3.67 5.03
C LYS A 2 10.41 3.49 5.25
N LYS A 3 9.66 4.59 5.19
CA LYS A 3 8.20 4.55 5.22
C LYS A 3 7.66 4.20 3.85
N ILE A 4 6.91 3.13 3.78
CA ILE A 4 6.28 2.65 2.54
C ILE A 4 4.77 2.70 2.75
N ILE A 5 4.10 3.51 1.95
CA ILE A 5 2.65 3.60 1.97
C ILE A 5 2.10 2.53 1.03
N VAL A 6 1.25 1.68 1.55
CA VAL A 6 0.73 0.51 0.83
C VAL A 6 -0.71 0.78 0.44
N ASP A 7 -1.02 0.72 -0.85
CA ASP A 7 -2.39 0.93 -1.31
C ASP A 7 -3.27 -0.31 -1.06
N THR A 8 -4.58 -0.14 -1.19
CA THR A 8 -5.54 -1.22 -0.91
C THR A 8 -5.34 -2.42 -1.83
N ASN A 9 -4.96 -2.21 -3.09
CA ASN A 9 -4.74 -3.30 -4.04
C ASN A 9 -3.58 -4.20 -3.64
N ILE A 10 -2.51 -3.63 -3.11
CA ILE A 10 -1.39 -4.42 -2.57
C ILE A 10 -1.86 -5.26 -1.38
N ILE A 11 -2.66 -4.68 -0.50
CA ILE A 11 -3.22 -5.39 0.65
C ILE A 11 -4.12 -6.55 0.19
N PHE A 12 -5.00 -6.31 -0.78
CA PHE A 12 -5.83 -7.38 -1.37
C PHE A 12 -4.96 -8.50 -1.94
N SER A 13 -3.92 -8.16 -2.69
CA SER A 13 -3.00 -9.16 -3.26
C SER A 13 -2.32 -9.99 -2.17
N CYS A 14 -1.92 -9.37 -1.08
CA CYS A 14 -1.35 -10.06 0.08
C CYS A 14 -2.33 -11.06 0.69
N LEU A 15 -3.59 -10.66 0.86
CA LEU A 15 -4.62 -11.53 1.44
C LEU A 15 -5.02 -12.66 0.49
N LEU A 16 -5.04 -12.40 -0.81
CA LEU A 16 -5.37 -13.42 -1.81
C LEU A 16 -4.29 -14.49 -1.93
N ASN A 17 -3.04 -14.14 -1.69
CA ASN A 17 -1.91 -15.07 -1.74
C ASN A 17 -0.82 -14.64 -0.77
N SER A 18 -0.97 -14.97 0.50
CA SER A 18 -0.02 -14.61 1.55
C SER A 18 1.34 -15.32 1.41
N GLN A 19 1.42 -16.38 0.62
CA GLN A 19 2.66 -17.09 0.33
C GLN A 19 3.38 -16.57 -0.92
N GLY A 20 2.79 -15.60 -1.62
CA GLY A 20 3.39 -15.00 -2.81
C GLY A 20 4.42 -13.92 -2.48
N THR A 21 4.92 -13.27 -3.53
CA THR A 21 5.97 -12.23 -3.42
C THR A 21 5.53 -11.04 -2.57
N ILE A 22 4.30 -10.56 -2.76
CA ILE A 22 3.78 -9.42 -1.99
C ILE A 22 3.65 -9.79 -0.52
N GLY A 23 3.14 -10.99 -0.22
CA GLY A 23 3.07 -11.49 1.15
C GLY A 23 4.44 -11.58 1.79
N ASP A 24 5.43 -12.10 1.07
CA ASP A 24 6.80 -12.18 1.56
C ASP A 24 7.37 -10.79 1.90
N LEU A 25 7.15 -9.81 1.03
CA LEU A 25 7.61 -8.44 1.27
C LEU A 25 6.97 -7.86 2.54
N ILE A 26 5.67 -8.01 2.72
CA ILE A 26 4.96 -7.45 3.89
C ILE A 26 5.35 -8.17 5.17
N PHE A 27 5.39 -9.50 5.15
CA PHE A 27 5.59 -10.28 6.39
C PHE A 27 7.06 -10.39 6.80
N ASN A 28 8.00 -10.24 5.88
CA ASN A 28 9.41 -10.54 6.12
C ASN A 28 10.37 -9.37 5.85
N SER A 29 9.87 -8.13 5.81
CA SER A 29 10.70 -6.93 5.57
C SER A 29 10.58 -5.91 6.69
N GLU A 30 10.25 -6.31 7.88
CA GLU A 30 10.01 -5.43 9.03
C GLU A 30 11.26 -4.67 9.50
N ASN A 31 12.45 -5.19 9.17
CA ASN A 31 13.70 -4.52 9.51
C ASN A 31 14.11 -3.45 8.48
N GLU A 32 13.55 -3.51 7.28
CA GLU A 32 13.88 -2.60 6.18
C GLU A 32 12.83 -1.50 6.01
N PHE A 33 11.56 -1.85 6.23
CA PHE A 33 10.43 -0.98 5.90
C PHE A 33 9.48 -0.79 7.08
N ASP A 34 8.95 0.42 7.20
CA ASP A 34 7.80 0.75 8.02
C ASP A 34 6.60 0.89 7.08
N PHE A 35 5.78 -0.15 7.00
CA PHE A 35 4.60 -0.15 6.14
C PHE A 35 3.47 0.64 6.79
N CYS A 36 2.95 1.60 6.05
CA CYS A 36 1.88 2.49 6.51
C CYS A 36 0.68 2.43 5.57
N SER A 37 -0.50 2.64 6.10
CA SER A 37 -1.71 2.78 5.30
C SER A 37 -2.69 3.70 6.03
N ASN A 38 -3.78 4.07 5.36
CA ASN A 38 -4.82 4.87 5.99
C ASN A 38 -5.80 3.98 6.76
N GLN A 39 -6.57 4.57 7.67
CA GLN A 39 -7.54 3.82 8.46
C GLN A 39 -8.74 3.35 7.64
N TYR A 40 -9.08 4.06 6.59
CA TYR A 40 -10.18 3.71 5.70
C TYR A 40 -9.97 2.37 4.99
N MET A 41 -8.72 1.96 4.82
CA MET A 41 -8.36 0.68 4.21
C MET A 41 -9.02 -0.51 4.95
N ARG A 42 -9.12 -0.44 6.28
CA ARG A 42 -9.78 -1.50 7.07
C ARG A 42 -11.24 -1.65 6.69
N PHE A 43 -11.91 -0.52 6.47
CA PHE A 43 -13.30 -0.52 6.03
C PHE A 43 -13.45 -1.14 4.63
N GLU A 44 -12.56 -0.79 3.71
CA GLU A 44 -12.57 -1.35 2.36
C GLU A 44 -12.33 -2.86 2.36
N ILE A 45 -11.41 -3.36 3.17
CA ILE A 45 -11.15 -4.79 3.31
C ILE A 45 -12.42 -5.51 3.78
N ARG A 46 -13.08 -5.00 4.82
CA ARG A 46 -14.31 -5.62 5.36
C ARG A 46 -15.46 -5.55 4.36
N LYS A 47 -15.58 -4.45 3.62
CA LYS A 47 -16.59 -4.29 2.58
C LYS A 47 -16.47 -5.36 1.50
N HIS A 48 -15.25 -5.79 1.16
CA HIS A 48 -14.98 -6.79 0.13
C HIS A 48 -14.66 -8.18 0.70
N TRP A 49 -14.98 -8.42 1.96
CA TRP A 49 -14.63 -9.66 2.66
C TRP A 49 -15.11 -10.93 1.97
N ASN A 50 -16.39 -10.96 1.58
CA ASN A 50 -16.96 -12.13 0.92
C ASN A 50 -16.31 -12.40 -0.45
N LYS A 51 -15.99 -11.35 -1.18
CA LYS A 51 -15.26 -11.47 -2.45
C LYS A 51 -13.84 -12.02 -2.24
N LEU A 52 -13.17 -11.56 -1.20
CA LEU A 52 -11.84 -12.06 -0.84
C LEU A 52 -11.89 -13.54 -0.48
N MET A 53 -12.88 -13.98 0.30
CA MET A 53 -13.07 -15.41 0.62
C MET A 53 -13.25 -16.24 -0.64
N LYS A 54 -14.10 -15.77 -1.54
CA LYS A 54 -14.43 -16.49 -2.78
C LYS A 54 -13.21 -16.64 -3.69
N ILE A 55 -12.43 -15.58 -3.87
CA ILE A 55 -11.27 -15.59 -4.78
C ILE A 55 -10.10 -16.35 -4.17
N SER A 56 -9.82 -16.13 -2.89
CA SER A 56 -8.71 -16.79 -2.18
C SER A 56 -8.96 -18.27 -1.92
N LYS A 57 -10.24 -18.69 -1.93
CA LYS A 57 -10.69 -20.04 -1.54
C LYS A 57 -10.35 -20.38 -0.09
N LEU A 58 -10.06 -19.38 0.73
CA LEU A 58 -9.83 -19.56 2.16
C LEU A 58 -11.16 -19.63 2.91
N THR A 59 -11.17 -20.32 4.03
CA THR A 59 -12.30 -20.25 4.97
C THR A 59 -12.30 -18.88 5.65
N GLU A 60 -13.40 -18.52 6.28
CA GLU A 60 -13.49 -17.27 7.03
C GLU A 60 -12.40 -17.21 8.11
N LEU A 61 -12.18 -18.30 8.83
CA LEU A 61 -11.15 -18.36 9.86
C LEU A 61 -9.75 -18.16 9.27
N GLN A 62 -9.45 -18.82 8.16
CA GLN A 62 -8.14 -18.69 7.51
C GLN A 62 -7.90 -17.26 7.01
N LEU A 63 -8.92 -16.62 6.43
CA LEU A 63 -8.81 -15.24 5.98
C LEU A 63 -8.66 -14.30 7.16
N GLN A 64 -9.39 -14.53 8.26
CA GLN A 64 -9.27 -13.72 9.48
C GLN A 64 -7.86 -13.81 10.07
N ILE A 65 -7.27 -14.99 10.10
CA ILE A 65 -5.91 -15.19 10.59
C ILE A 65 -4.91 -14.43 9.73
N ALA A 66 -5.04 -14.51 8.40
CA ALA A 66 -4.17 -13.78 7.46
C ALA A 66 -4.32 -12.27 7.63
N TYR A 67 -5.54 -11.80 7.79
CA TYR A 67 -5.85 -10.39 8.01
C TYR A 67 -5.25 -9.87 9.31
N ASP A 68 -5.46 -10.59 10.41
CA ASP A 68 -4.93 -10.19 11.71
C ASP A 68 -3.40 -10.14 11.68
N LYS A 69 -2.74 -11.11 11.05
CA LYS A 69 -1.30 -11.12 10.89
C LYS A 69 -0.82 -9.91 10.07
N MET A 70 -1.51 -9.60 8.99
CA MET A 70 -1.17 -8.45 8.15
C MET A 70 -1.31 -7.14 8.93
N LEU A 71 -2.36 -7.00 9.74
CA LEU A 71 -2.57 -5.80 10.56
C LEU A 71 -1.41 -5.52 11.51
N THR A 72 -0.72 -6.57 11.99
CA THR A 72 0.44 -6.39 12.86
C THR A 72 1.66 -5.80 12.14
N LYS A 73 1.66 -5.84 10.81
CA LYS A 73 2.77 -5.35 9.99
C LYS A 73 2.54 -3.95 9.44
N LEU A 74 1.36 -3.37 9.68
CA LEU A 74 0.98 -2.05 9.16
C LEU A 74 0.81 -1.04 10.28
N THR A 75 1.28 0.18 10.03
CA THR A 75 0.97 1.35 10.87
C THR A 75 -0.17 2.12 10.19
N PHE A 76 -1.25 2.35 10.93
CA PHE A 76 -2.42 3.06 10.40
C PHE A 76 -2.37 4.52 10.77
N ILE A 77 -2.59 5.37 9.77
CA ILE A 77 -2.58 6.83 9.92
C ILE A 77 -4.00 7.34 9.70
N ASN A 78 -4.45 8.21 10.59
CA ASN A 78 -5.72 8.89 10.43
C ASN A 78 -5.59 9.94 9.31
N GLU A 79 -6.36 9.76 8.23
CA GLU A 79 -6.34 10.62 7.05
C GLU A 79 -6.66 12.08 7.39
N GLU A 80 -7.42 12.31 8.48
CA GLU A 80 -7.78 13.66 8.92
C GLU A 80 -6.58 14.50 9.37
N LEU A 81 -5.46 13.83 9.67
CA LEU A 81 -4.22 14.52 10.05
C LEU A 81 -3.49 15.12 8.85
N ILE A 82 -3.84 14.73 7.62
CA ILE A 82 -3.18 15.23 6.42
C ILE A 82 -3.60 16.69 6.19
N PRO A 83 -2.64 17.63 6.10
CA PRO A 83 -2.97 19.04 5.87
C PRO A 83 -3.74 19.26 4.57
N GLN A 84 -4.68 20.21 4.57
CA GLN A 84 -5.45 20.56 3.38
C GLN A 84 -4.56 20.95 2.21
N SER A 85 -3.43 21.60 2.47
CA SER A 85 -2.47 21.99 1.43
C SER A 85 -1.89 20.78 0.69
N ASP A 86 -1.67 19.65 1.39
CA ASP A 86 -1.19 18.42 0.75
C ASP A 86 -2.29 17.79 -0.09
N TRP A 87 -3.53 17.79 0.39
CA TRP A 87 -4.68 17.32 -0.39
C TRP A 87 -4.84 18.09 -1.70
N GLU A 88 -4.79 19.42 -1.63
CA GLU A 88 -4.96 20.27 -2.81
C GLU A 88 -3.88 20.02 -3.86
N LYS A 89 -2.63 19.90 -3.44
CA LYS A 89 -1.51 19.63 -4.36
C LYS A 89 -1.64 18.26 -5.02
N VAL A 90 -2.08 17.26 -4.25
CA VAL A 90 -2.23 15.90 -4.77
C VAL A 90 -3.43 15.79 -5.69
N GLU A 91 -4.55 16.45 -5.38
CA GLU A 91 -5.72 16.49 -6.26
C GLU A 91 -5.36 16.99 -7.66
N VAL A 92 -4.56 18.05 -7.74
CA VAL A 92 -4.07 18.56 -9.02
C VAL A 92 -3.16 17.55 -9.72
N LEU A 93 -2.28 16.90 -8.94
CA LEU A 93 -1.32 15.93 -9.49
C LEU A 93 -2.01 14.71 -10.11
N VAL A 94 -3.04 14.17 -9.46
CA VAL A 94 -3.69 12.92 -9.89
C VAL A 94 -4.94 13.12 -10.75
N ALA A 95 -5.39 14.35 -10.95
CA ALA A 95 -6.66 14.66 -11.60
C ALA A 95 -6.82 14.01 -12.99
N ASP A 96 -5.73 13.91 -13.74
CA ASP A 96 -5.70 13.30 -15.07
C ASP A 96 -5.10 11.88 -15.06
N ILE A 97 -4.87 11.30 -13.89
CA ILE A 97 -4.38 9.93 -13.75
C ILE A 97 -5.49 9.06 -13.18
N ASP A 98 -5.76 9.17 -11.87
CA ASP A 98 -6.81 8.44 -11.18
C ASP A 98 -7.13 9.13 -9.86
N VAL A 99 -8.32 9.71 -9.76
CA VAL A 99 -8.76 10.44 -8.57
C VAL A 99 -9.00 9.52 -7.36
N ASP A 100 -9.24 8.23 -7.60
CA ASP A 100 -9.51 7.27 -6.53
C ASP A 100 -8.27 6.97 -5.68
N ASP A 101 -7.06 7.27 -6.21
CA ASP A 101 -5.80 7.05 -5.51
C ASP A 101 -5.29 8.30 -4.78
N THR A 102 -6.07 9.39 -4.75
CA THR A 102 -5.69 10.65 -4.10
C THR A 102 -5.26 10.43 -2.65
N ASP A 103 -5.98 9.60 -1.91
CA ASP A 103 -5.74 9.34 -0.48
C ASP A 103 -4.34 8.80 -0.22
N PHE A 104 -3.91 7.80 -0.98
CA PHE A 104 -2.61 7.16 -0.78
C PHE A 104 -1.46 8.06 -1.23
N VAL A 105 -1.65 8.82 -2.30
CA VAL A 105 -0.64 9.78 -2.76
C VAL A 105 -0.50 10.94 -1.76
N ALA A 106 -1.62 11.42 -1.21
CA ALA A 106 -1.61 12.46 -0.17
C ALA A 106 -0.90 11.98 1.10
N LEU A 107 -1.18 10.74 1.52
CA LEU A 107 -0.53 10.13 2.68
C LEU A 107 0.97 9.98 2.46
N THR A 108 1.38 9.58 1.26
CA THR A 108 2.79 9.47 0.88
C THR A 108 3.50 10.81 1.02
N LYS A 109 2.88 11.87 0.52
CA LYS A 109 3.44 13.22 0.62
C LYS A 109 3.52 13.69 2.08
N TYR A 110 2.46 13.50 2.85
CA TYR A 110 2.41 13.91 4.25
C TYR A 110 3.49 13.23 5.09
N LEU A 111 3.65 11.93 4.92
CA LEU A 111 4.63 11.14 5.68
C LEU A 111 6.06 11.23 5.12
N LYS A 112 6.24 11.87 3.97
CA LYS A 112 7.52 11.93 3.24
C LYS A 112 8.08 10.52 2.98
N GLY A 113 7.17 9.60 2.66
CA GLY A 113 7.50 8.22 2.35
C GLY A 113 7.49 7.93 0.87
N SER A 114 7.34 6.66 0.53
CA SER A 114 7.22 6.19 -0.85
C SER A 114 5.96 5.32 -0.99
N LEU A 115 5.26 5.47 -2.11
CA LEU A 115 4.04 4.71 -2.39
C LEU A 115 4.40 3.40 -3.07
N TRP A 116 3.87 2.30 -2.56
CA TRP A 116 3.93 1.01 -3.23
C TRP A 116 2.56 0.71 -3.82
N THR A 117 2.48 0.63 -5.14
CA THR A 117 1.23 0.40 -5.86
C THR A 117 1.37 -0.71 -6.90
N GLY A 118 0.28 -1.42 -7.13
CA GLY A 118 0.15 -2.37 -8.24
C GLY A 118 -0.53 -1.77 -9.46
N ASP A 119 -1.00 -0.53 -9.36
CA ASP A 119 -1.69 0.15 -10.46
C ASP A 119 -0.67 0.78 -11.42
N LYS A 120 -0.56 0.17 -12.62
CA LYS A 120 0.39 0.63 -13.62
C LYS A 120 0.07 2.03 -14.14
N VAL A 121 -1.20 2.37 -14.28
CA VAL A 121 -1.63 3.70 -14.74
C VAL A 121 -1.17 4.76 -13.75
N LEU A 122 -1.39 4.53 -12.45
CA LEU A 122 -0.93 5.43 -11.41
C LEU A 122 0.59 5.54 -11.37
N TYR A 123 1.28 4.40 -11.41
CA TYR A 123 2.74 4.35 -11.39
C TYR A 123 3.35 5.14 -12.55
N ASP A 124 2.92 4.83 -13.77
CA ASP A 124 3.44 5.50 -14.97
C ASP A 124 3.09 7.00 -14.98
N GLY A 125 1.86 7.34 -14.58
CA GLY A 125 1.40 8.72 -14.54
C GLY A 125 2.17 9.58 -13.54
N LEU A 126 2.43 9.05 -12.34
CA LEU A 126 3.22 9.75 -11.33
C LEU A 126 4.68 9.92 -11.77
N LYS A 127 5.28 8.88 -12.35
CA LYS A 127 6.64 8.96 -12.89
C LYS A 127 6.75 10.02 -13.99
N ALA A 128 5.77 10.10 -14.89
CA ALA A 128 5.74 11.10 -15.95
C ALA A 128 5.69 12.53 -15.42
N LYS A 129 5.14 12.72 -14.23
CA LYS A 129 5.05 14.03 -13.56
C LYS A 129 6.20 14.29 -12.58
N HIS A 130 7.25 13.48 -12.65
CA HIS A 130 8.43 13.56 -11.79
C HIS A 130 8.16 13.29 -10.31
N PHE A 131 7.05 12.63 -9.99
CA PHE A 131 6.79 12.10 -8.66
C PHE A 131 7.58 10.79 -8.52
N ARG A 132 8.76 10.87 -7.90
CA ARG A 132 9.75 9.77 -7.91
C ARG A 132 9.57 8.76 -6.79
N THR A 133 8.80 9.12 -5.76
CA THR A 133 8.60 8.26 -4.58
C THR A 133 7.42 7.32 -4.77
N VAL A 134 7.41 6.62 -5.90
CA VAL A 134 6.44 5.58 -6.23
C VAL A 134 7.17 4.33 -6.70
N TYR A 135 6.79 3.19 -6.14
CA TYR A 135 7.40 1.89 -6.42
C TYR A 135 6.35 0.89 -6.85
N ASN A 136 6.71 0.05 -7.80
CA ASN A 136 5.99 -1.18 -8.07
C ASN A 136 6.62 -2.34 -7.28
N THR A 137 6.10 -3.55 -7.40
CA THR A 137 6.60 -4.69 -6.63
C THR A 137 8.02 -5.06 -7.00
N GLN A 138 8.41 -4.93 -8.27
CA GLN A 138 9.79 -5.18 -8.70
C GLN A 138 10.76 -4.18 -8.08
N ASP A 139 10.37 -2.92 -8.02
CA ASP A 139 11.16 -1.88 -7.35
C ASP A 139 11.35 -2.20 -5.86
N MET A 140 10.29 -2.69 -5.21
CA MET A 140 10.34 -3.06 -3.80
C MET A 140 11.29 -4.22 -3.53
N ILE A 141 11.30 -5.22 -4.40
CA ILE A 141 12.23 -6.35 -4.31
C ILE A 141 13.67 -5.87 -4.41
N LYS A 142 13.96 -5.04 -5.41
CA LYS A 142 15.29 -4.47 -5.61
C LYS A 142 15.74 -3.64 -4.42
N LEU A 143 14.85 -2.82 -3.88
CA LEU A 143 15.13 -1.98 -2.73
C LEU A 143 15.43 -2.82 -1.49
N ARG A 144 14.61 -3.84 -1.21
CA ARG A 144 14.84 -4.75 -0.09
C ARG A 144 16.22 -5.43 -0.21
N ASN A 145 16.52 -5.97 -1.37
CA ASN A 145 17.78 -6.66 -1.61
C ASN A 145 18.98 -5.74 -1.39
N ARG A 146 18.89 -4.50 -1.82
CA ARG A 146 19.94 -3.50 -1.59
C ARG A 146 20.12 -3.18 -0.11
N LEU A 147 19.03 -3.08 0.65
CA LEU A 147 19.06 -2.75 2.07
C LEU A 147 19.56 -3.93 2.93
N THR A 148 19.33 -5.17 2.51
CA THR A 148 19.74 -6.36 3.25
C THR A 148 21.20 -6.77 3.01
N ARG A 149 21.85 -6.19 2.00
CA ARG A 149 23.26 -6.52 1.63
C ARG A 149 24.32 -5.90 2.56
N LYS A 150 23.92 -5.24 3.59
CA LYS A 150 24.87 -4.57 4.50
C LYS A 150 25.53 -5.55 5.46
#